data_1d6ad22b7d8d5c84ba9f1f80252d8bff
#
_entry.id   1d6ad22b7d8d5c84ba9f1f80252d8bff
#
_cell.length_a   1.000
_cell.length_b   1.000
_cell.length_c   1.000
_cell.angle_alpha   90.00
_cell.angle_beta   90.00
_cell.angle_gamma   90.00
#
_symmetry.space_group_name_H-M   'P 1'
#
loop_
_entity.id
_entity.type
_entity.pdbx_description
1 polymer ?
#
loop_
_entity_poly.entity_id
_entity_poly.type
_entity_poly.pdbx_seq_one_letter_code
_entity_poly.pdbx_strand_id
1 'polypeptide(L)'
;MKNRKLALFIDRDGTIIREPEDEQIDSFEKLEFMPGAISALRQISQKTDFELILVSNQDGLGTPSFPENTFWPVHNFIIKTLQGEGITFKAQHIDRSFPEDNLPTRKPGTAMLTEYMQGDYDMENCYVIGDRETDRKLAD
;
A
#
# COMPACT_ATOMS: atom_id res chain seq x y z
N MET A 1 -16.43 19.42 19.52
CA MET A 1 -16.39 18.81 18.19
C MET A 1 -15.25 17.81 18.09
N LYS A 2 -15.55 16.59 17.71
CA LYS A 2 -14.54 15.54 17.65
C LYS A 2 -13.80 15.61 16.32
N ASN A 3 -12.48 15.71 16.39
CA ASN A 3 -11.64 15.66 15.17
C ASN A 3 -11.56 14.24 14.66
N ARG A 4 -11.93 14.06 13.40
CA ARG A 4 -11.79 12.75 12.76
C ARG A 4 -10.39 12.61 12.20
N LYS A 5 -9.92 11.35 12.17
CA LYS A 5 -8.63 11.03 11.61
C LYS A 5 -8.67 11.05 10.08
N LEU A 6 -7.54 11.40 9.48
CA LEU A 6 -7.38 11.40 8.03
C LEU A 6 -6.42 10.28 7.64
N ALA A 7 -6.82 9.47 6.69
CA ALA A 7 -6.00 8.36 6.19
C ALA A 7 -5.60 8.60 4.74
N LEU A 8 -4.36 8.26 4.42
CA LEU A 8 -3.85 8.22 3.07
C LEU A 8 -3.54 6.77 2.76
N PHE A 9 -4.34 6.19 1.89
CA PHE A 9 -4.19 4.80 1.46
C PHE A 9 -3.25 4.76 0.27
N ILE A 10 -2.13 4.06 0.40
CA ILE A 10 -1.04 4.10 -0.58
C ILE A 10 -0.78 2.71 -1.11
N ASP A 11 -0.79 2.57 -2.45
CA ASP A 11 -0.32 1.37 -3.12
C ASP A 11 1.20 1.28 -3.03
N ARG A 12 1.75 0.09 -3.15
CA ARG A 12 3.19 -0.16 -3.07
C ARG A 12 3.83 -0.19 -4.46
N ASP A 13 3.49 -1.20 -5.26
CA ASP A 13 4.12 -1.44 -6.55
C ASP A 13 3.60 -0.45 -7.60
N GLY A 14 4.52 0.24 -8.25
CA GLY A 14 4.20 1.29 -9.22
C GLY A 14 3.97 2.66 -8.59
N THR A 15 3.95 2.76 -7.26
CA THR A 15 3.74 4.02 -6.55
C THR A 15 4.93 4.36 -5.65
N ILE A 16 5.28 3.49 -4.71
CA ILE A 16 6.46 3.67 -3.85
C ILE A 16 7.70 3.11 -4.53
N ILE A 17 7.55 1.95 -5.16
CA ILE A 17 8.62 1.27 -5.88
C ILE A 17 8.17 0.99 -7.32
N ARG A 18 9.13 0.82 -8.23
CA ARG A 18 8.82 0.47 -9.61
C ARG A 18 8.21 -0.92 -9.69
N GLU A 19 7.24 -1.08 -10.55
CA GLU A 19 6.64 -2.39 -10.81
C GLU A 19 7.41 -3.09 -11.93
N PRO A 20 7.92 -4.31 -11.72
CA PRO A 20 8.60 -5.06 -12.78
C PRO A 20 7.59 -5.63 -13.78
N GLU A 21 8.09 -6.11 -14.93
CA GLU A 21 7.23 -6.65 -15.99
C GLU A 21 6.34 -7.80 -15.52
N ASP A 22 6.85 -8.67 -14.65
CA ASP A 22 6.09 -9.79 -14.09
C ASP A 22 5.22 -9.43 -12.89
N GLU A 23 5.19 -8.14 -12.52
CA GLU A 23 4.39 -7.60 -11.42
C GLU A 23 4.74 -8.17 -10.03
N GLN A 24 5.90 -8.82 -9.89
CA GLN A 24 6.34 -9.40 -8.63
C GLN A 24 7.72 -8.88 -8.23
N ILE A 25 7.81 -8.26 -7.04
CA ILE A 25 9.10 -7.91 -6.44
C ILE A 25 9.52 -9.07 -5.56
N ASP A 26 10.15 -10.05 -6.15
CA ASP A 26 10.57 -11.28 -5.48
C ASP A 26 12.08 -11.40 -5.29
N SER A 27 12.82 -10.31 -5.52
CA SER A 27 14.26 -10.25 -5.27
C SER A 27 14.69 -8.80 -5.06
N PHE A 28 15.85 -8.62 -4.40
CA PHE A 28 16.42 -7.29 -4.23
C PHE A 28 16.88 -6.68 -5.55
N GLU A 29 17.21 -7.48 -6.53
CA GLU A 29 17.59 -6.98 -7.86
C GLU A 29 16.46 -6.24 -8.54
N LYS A 30 15.22 -6.62 -8.29
CA LYS A 30 14.04 -5.96 -8.86
C LYS A 30 13.62 -4.70 -8.09
N LEU A 31 14.13 -4.53 -6.87
CA LEU A 31 13.73 -3.42 -6.02
C LEU A 31 14.34 -2.10 -6.52
N GLU A 32 13.47 -1.16 -6.83
CA GLU A 32 13.86 0.20 -7.21
C GLU A 32 12.78 1.16 -6.74
N PHE A 33 13.17 2.14 -5.93
CA PHE A 33 12.22 3.14 -5.47
C PHE A 33 11.84 4.09 -6.60
N MET A 34 10.56 4.48 -6.63
CA MET A 34 10.10 5.48 -7.60
C MET A 34 10.77 6.82 -7.32
N PRO A 35 11.24 7.52 -8.36
CA PRO A 35 11.85 8.83 -8.17
C PRO A 35 10.93 9.79 -7.42
N GLY A 36 11.45 10.40 -6.36
CA GLY A 36 10.69 11.35 -5.55
C GLY A 36 9.71 10.76 -4.55
N ALA A 37 9.50 9.44 -4.56
CA ALA A 37 8.52 8.82 -3.65
C ALA A 37 8.90 9.01 -2.18
N ILE A 38 10.15 8.74 -1.82
CA ILE A 38 10.61 8.89 -0.43
C ILE A 38 10.49 10.35 0.01
N SER A 39 10.91 11.28 -0.82
CA SER A 39 10.83 12.71 -0.52
C SER A 39 9.38 13.17 -0.32
N ALA A 40 8.49 12.75 -1.21
CA ALA A 40 7.08 13.10 -1.14
C ALA A 40 6.41 12.54 0.12
N LEU A 41 6.64 11.26 0.41
CA LEU A 41 6.07 10.62 1.61
C LEU A 41 6.61 11.24 2.90
N ARG A 42 7.89 11.60 2.91
CA ARG A 42 8.50 12.28 4.06
C ARG A 42 7.84 13.63 4.31
N GLN A 43 7.59 14.40 3.25
CA GLN A 43 6.90 15.68 3.38
C GLN A 43 5.47 15.50 3.90
N ILE A 44 4.75 14.51 3.39
CA ILE A 44 3.40 14.21 3.85
C ILE A 44 3.42 13.85 5.34
N SER A 45 4.34 12.99 5.76
CA SER A 45 4.47 12.57 7.15
C SER A 45 4.79 13.71 8.09
N GLN A 46 5.61 14.66 7.65
CA GLN A 46 6.07 15.77 8.50
C GLN A 46 5.12 16.97 8.50
N LYS A 47 4.42 17.20 7.39
CA LYS A 47 3.64 18.43 7.19
C LYS A 47 2.14 18.25 7.24
N THR A 48 1.65 17.02 7.36
CA THR A 48 0.22 16.75 7.41
C THR A 48 -0.10 15.81 8.56
N ASP A 49 -1.40 15.71 8.86
CA ASP A 49 -1.90 14.81 9.89
C ASP A 49 -2.39 13.48 9.30
N PHE A 50 -2.11 13.20 8.04
CA PHE A 50 -2.51 11.94 7.42
C PHE A 50 -1.80 10.75 8.06
N GLU A 51 -2.59 9.74 8.43
CA GLU A 51 -2.06 8.43 8.79
C GLU A 51 -1.83 7.65 7.50
N LEU A 52 -0.62 7.13 7.33
CA LEU A 52 -0.26 6.39 6.12
C LEU A 52 -0.63 4.93 6.27
N ILE A 53 -1.37 4.41 5.31
CA ILE A 53 -1.85 3.03 5.32
C ILE A 53 -1.51 2.40 3.98
N LEU A 54 -0.73 1.31 4.02
CA LEU A 54 -0.36 0.59 2.81
C LEU A 54 -1.48 -0.37 2.42
N VAL A 55 -1.88 -0.33 1.16
CA VAL A 55 -2.93 -1.22 0.62
C VAL A 55 -2.43 -1.80 -0.69
N SER A 56 -2.08 -3.09 -0.71
CA SER A 56 -1.42 -3.70 -1.85
C SER A 56 -2.05 -5.04 -2.23
N ASN A 57 -2.23 -5.27 -3.53
CA ASN A 57 -2.54 -6.58 -4.08
C ASN A 57 -1.21 -7.25 -4.48
N GLN A 58 -0.94 -8.43 -3.91
CA GLN A 58 0.24 -9.24 -4.21
C GLN A 58 -0.24 -10.60 -4.70
N ASP A 59 -0.51 -10.68 -5.98
CA ASP A 59 -1.16 -11.85 -6.60
C ASP A 59 -0.37 -13.13 -6.37
N GLY A 60 -1.02 -14.10 -5.77
CA GLY A 60 -0.44 -15.42 -5.56
C GLY A 60 0.64 -15.53 -4.49
N LEU A 61 0.79 -14.50 -3.65
CA LEU A 61 1.75 -14.55 -2.54
C LEU A 61 1.47 -15.76 -1.64
N GLY A 62 2.50 -16.55 -1.38
CA GLY A 62 2.41 -17.79 -0.60
C GLY A 62 2.23 -19.04 -1.46
N THR A 63 2.09 -18.87 -2.77
CA THR A 63 2.02 -20.00 -3.72
C THR A 63 3.41 -20.27 -4.33
N PRO A 64 3.61 -21.41 -5.03
CA PRO A 64 4.89 -21.68 -5.69
C PRO A 64 5.31 -20.60 -6.70
N SER A 65 4.35 -19.86 -7.29
CA SER A 65 4.67 -18.80 -8.24
C SER A 65 5.16 -17.52 -7.55
N PHE A 66 4.90 -17.36 -6.25
CA PHE A 66 5.36 -16.22 -5.48
C PHE A 66 5.58 -16.63 -4.02
N PRO A 67 6.69 -17.35 -3.71
CA PRO A 67 6.93 -17.83 -2.35
C PRO A 67 7.11 -16.70 -1.34
N GLU A 68 6.64 -16.91 -0.13
CA GLU A 68 6.75 -15.89 0.92
C GLU A 68 8.20 -15.53 1.24
N ASN A 69 9.12 -16.50 1.17
CA ASN A 69 10.53 -16.23 1.46
C ASN A 69 11.22 -15.35 0.41
N THR A 70 10.59 -15.08 -0.72
CA THR A 70 11.09 -14.13 -1.71
C THR A 70 10.44 -12.75 -1.56
N PHE A 71 9.28 -12.69 -0.92
CA PHE A 71 8.54 -11.44 -0.74
C PHE A 71 8.95 -10.69 0.54
N TRP A 72 8.87 -11.34 1.70
CA TRP A 72 9.01 -10.65 2.99
C TRP A 72 10.36 -9.99 3.21
N PRO A 73 11.51 -10.59 2.85
CA PRO A 73 12.79 -9.91 3.04
C PRO A 73 12.86 -8.57 2.30
N VAL A 74 12.38 -8.53 1.05
CA VAL A 74 12.37 -7.30 0.26
C VAL A 74 11.37 -6.30 0.82
N HIS A 75 10.16 -6.77 1.12
CA HIS A 75 9.11 -5.91 1.68
C HIS A 75 9.56 -5.29 3.01
N ASN A 76 10.12 -6.09 3.90
CA ASN A 76 10.61 -5.61 5.20
C ASN A 76 11.73 -4.58 5.03
N PHE A 77 12.58 -4.76 4.03
CA PHE A 77 13.63 -3.80 3.70
C PHE A 77 13.03 -2.46 3.25
N ILE A 78 11.99 -2.50 2.42
CA ILE A 78 11.28 -1.30 1.98
C ILE A 78 10.74 -0.54 3.19
N ILE A 79 10.04 -1.23 4.07
CA ILE A 79 9.42 -0.61 5.25
C ILE A 79 10.49 -0.04 6.18
N LYS A 80 11.56 -0.78 6.43
CA LYS A 80 12.66 -0.33 7.28
C LYS A 80 13.36 0.90 6.71
N THR A 81 13.57 0.92 5.40
CA THR A 81 14.16 2.07 4.72
C THR A 81 13.30 3.32 4.90
N LEU A 82 11.99 3.18 4.71
CA LEU A 82 11.06 4.28 4.88
C LEU A 82 11.00 4.77 6.33
N GLN A 83 11.03 3.85 7.30
CA GLN A 83 11.08 4.23 8.72
C GLN A 83 12.32 5.04 9.04
N GLY A 84 13.46 4.67 8.46
CA GLY A 84 14.71 5.43 8.62
C GLY A 84 14.62 6.84 8.09
N GLU A 85 13.70 7.10 7.16
CA GLU A 85 13.44 8.43 6.59
C GLU A 85 12.28 9.14 7.29
N GLY A 86 11.78 8.62 8.41
CA GLY A 86 10.69 9.22 9.16
C GLY A 86 9.31 8.91 8.61
N ILE A 87 9.20 7.91 7.74
CA ILE A 87 7.93 7.51 7.13
C ILE A 87 7.46 6.22 7.80
N THR A 88 6.37 6.30 8.57
CA THR A 88 5.83 5.15 9.29
C THR A 88 4.40 4.87 8.84
N PHE A 89 4.14 3.63 8.44
CA PHE A 89 2.78 3.20 8.12
C PHE A 89 2.09 2.74 9.40
N LYS A 90 0.89 3.25 9.62
CA LYS A 90 0.07 2.83 10.75
C LYS A 90 -0.38 1.38 10.58
N ALA A 91 -0.68 0.98 9.35
CA ALA A 91 -1.09 -0.38 9.03
C ALA A 91 -0.68 -0.73 7.61
N GLN A 92 -0.57 -2.03 7.35
CA GLN A 92 -0.23 -2.57 6.05
C GLN A 92 -1.24 -3.68 5.73
N HIS A 93 -2.01 -3.48 4.64
CA HIS A 93 -2.99 -4.45 4.19
C HIS A 93 -2.54 -5.05 2.87
N ILE A 94 -2.25 -6.33 2.89
CA ILE A 94 -1.73 -7.04 1.72
C ILE A 94 -2.68 -8.18 1.39
N ASP A 95 -3.29 -8.11 0.21
CA ASP A 95 -4.12 -9.19 -0.31
C ASP A 95 -3.30 -10.06 -1.25
N ARG A 96 -3.40 -11.38 -1.09
CA ARG A 96 -2.59 -12.34 -1.85
C ARG A 96 -3.41 -13.15 -2.86
N SER A 97 -4.67 -12.81 -3.05
CA SER A 97 -5.53 -13.53 -4.00
C SER A 97 -5.22 -13.16 -5.45
N PHE A 98 -5.66 -14.01 -6.37
CA PHE A 98 -5.60 -13.71 -7.80
C PHE A 98 -6.85 -12.93 -8.23
N PRO A 99 -6.79 -12.20 -9.38
CA PRO A 99 -7.96 -11.46 -9.88
C PRO A 99 -9.20 -12.33 -10.05
N GLU A 100 -9.03 -13.56 -10.52
CA GLU A 100 -10.13 -14.50 -10.73
C GLU A 100 -10.81 -14.97 -9.45
N ASP A 101 -10.16 -14.83 -8.31
CA ASP A 101 -10.76 -15.16 -7.01
C ASP A 101 -11.81 -14.14 -6.60
N ASN A 102 -11.70 -12.91 -7.10
CA ASN A 102 -12.66 -11.83 -6.89
C ASN A 102 -13.05 -11.62 -5.42
N LEU A 103 -12.06 -11.70 -4.52
CA LEU A 103 -12.30 -11.56 -3.09
C LEU A 103 -12.55 -10.09 -2.71
N PRO A 104 -13.40 -9.83 -1.71
CA PRO A 104 -13.67 -8.46 -1.27
C PRO A 104 -12.45 -7.77 -0.63
N THR A 105 -11.45 -8.53 -0.16
CA THR A 105 -10.20 -7.97 0.36
C THR A 105 -9.28 -7.46 -0.74
N ARG A 106 -9.47 -7.93 -1.97
CA ARG A 106 -8.66 -7.51 -3.11
C ARG A 106 -9.19 -6.19 -3.67
N LYS A 107 -8.31 -5.21 -3.90
CA LYS A 107 -8.71 -3.97 -4.58
C LYS A 107 -9.32 -4.31 -5.95
N PRO A 108 -10.40 -3.69 -6.39
CA PRO A 108 -11.08 -2.54 -5.80
C PRO A 108 -12.08 -2.86 -4.70
N GLY A 109 -12.15 -4.08 -4.18
CA GLY A 109 -12.96 -4.40 -3.02
C GLY A 109 -12.47 -3.64 -1.78
N THR A 110 -13.38 -3.30 -0.88
CA THR A 110 -13.10 -2.43 0.27
C THR A 110 -12.99 -3.15 1.61
N ALA A 111 -13.01 -4.49 1.61
CA ALA A 111 -13.01 -5.26 2.87
C ALA A 111 -11.79 -4.97 3.76
N MET A 112 -10.61 -4.71 3.17
CA MET A 112 -9.42 -4.33 3.93
C MET A 112 -9.57 -2.99 4.64
N LEU A 113 -10.52 -2.16 4.21
CA LEU A 113 -10.71 -0.80 4.71
C LEU A 113 -11.91 -0.68 5.63
N THR A 114 -12.60 -1.78 5.94
CA THR A 114 -13.85 -1.76 6.69
C THR A 114 -13.70 -1.05 8.03
N GLU A 115 -12.63 -1.29 8.77
CA GLU A 115 -12.40 -0.65 10.06
C GLU A 115 -12.27 0.88 9.93
N TYR A 116 -11.72 1.37 8.81
CA TYR A 116 -11.58 2.80 8.57
C TYR A 116 -12.90 3.44 8.18
N MET A 117 -13.70 2.73 7.40
CA MET A 117 -15.01 3.21 6.95
C MET A 117 -16.02 3.32 8.09
N GLN A 118 -15.85 2.48 9.13
CA GLN A 118 -16.75 2.44 10.29
C GLN A 118 -16.19 3.13 11.53
N GLY A 119 -14.95 3.58 11.47
CA GLY A 119 -14.25 4.15 12.63
C GLY A 119 -14.23 5.66 12.66
N ASP A 120 -13.18 6.19 13.27
CA ASP A 120 -13.01 7.62 13.53
C ASP A 120 -12.41 8.40 12.35
N TYR A 121 -12.45 7.83 11.14
CA TYR A 121 -11.86 8.46 9.95
C TYR A 121 -12.87 9.28 9.17
N ASP A 122 -12.42 10.44 8.71
CA ASP A 122 -13.19 11.30 7.83
C ASP A 122 -13.00 10.82 6.40
N MET A 123 -13.84 9.88 5.96
CA MET A 123 -13.67 9.23 4.66
C MET A 123 -13.82 10.18 3.48
N GLU A 124 -14.54 11.28 3.63
CA GLU A 124 -14.69 12.27 2.55
C GLU A 124 -13.37 12.98 2.26
N ASN A 125 -12.49 13.10 3.25
CA ASN A 125 -11.21 13.79 3.13
C ASN A 125 -10.02 12.83 3.16
N CYS A 126 -10.26 11.53 3.06
CA CYS A 126 -9.21 10.53 2.86
C CYS A 126 -8.91 10.37 1.37
N TYR A 127 -7.69 9.95 1.06
CA TYR A 127 -7.25 9.80 -0.33
C TYR A 127 -6.62 8.44 -0.57
N VAL A 128 -6.65 8.00 -1.83
CA VAL A 128 -5.96 6.81 -2.31
C VAL A 128 -4.92 7.25 -3.33
N ILE A 129 -3.69 6.78 -3.18
CA ILE A 129 -2.61 7.00 -4.15
C ILE A 129 -2.23 5.65 -4.76
N GLY A 130 -2.29 5.55 -6.08
CA GLY A 130 -1.94 4.35 -6.80
C GLY A 130 -1.79 4.63 -8.28
N ASP A 131 -1.33 3.62 -9.03
CA ASP A 131 -1.04 3.75 -10.46
C ASP A 131 -2.01 2.97 -11.34
N ARG A 132 -3.02 2.30 -10.75
CA ARG A 132 -3.95 1.42 -11.45
C ARG A 132 -5.40 1.85 -11.32
N GLU A 133 -6.20 1.38 -12.27
CA GLU A 133 -7.65 1.61 -12.25
C GLU A 133 -8.29 1.03 -10.99
N THR A 134 -7.77 -0.09 -10.45
CA THR A 134 -8.27 -0.67 -9.20
C THR A 134 -8.09 0.27 -8.02
N ASP A 135 -7.02 1.05 -7.99
CA ASP A 135 -6.81 2.06 -6.94
C ASP A 135 -7.81 3.21 -7.06
N ARG A 136 -8.08 3.64 -8.30
CA ARG A 136 -9.09 4.65 -8.56
C ARG A 136 -10.48 4.19 -8.11
N LYS A 137 -10.85 2.96 -8.44
CA LYS A 137 -12.13 2.38 -8.05
C LYS A 137 -12.24 2.19 -6.55
N LEU A 138 -11.12 1.90 -5.88
CA LEU A 138 -11.09 1.80 -4.43
C LEU A 138 -11.44 3.15 -3.78
N ALA A 139 -11.01 4.26 -4.39
CA ALA A 139 -11.26 5.60 -3.88
C ALA A 139 -12.73 6.03 -4.02
N ASP A 140 -13.43 5.48 -4.99
CA ASP A 140 -14.83 5.84 -5.24
C ASP A 140 -15.81 5.18 -4.21
#